data_c4ce6666c0a48afba236b5a562c51757
#
_entry.id   c4ce6666c0a48afba236b5a562c51757
#
_cell.length_a   1.000
_cell.length_b   1.000
_cell.length_c   1.000
_cell.angle_alpha   90.00
_cell.angle_beta   90.00
_cell.angle_gamma   90.00
#
_symmetry.space_group_name_H-M   'P 1'
#
loop_
_entity.id
_entity.type
_entity.pdbx_description
1 polymer ?
#
loop_
_entity_poly.entity_id
_entity_poly.type
_entity_poly.pdbx_seq_one_letter_code
_entity_poly.pdbx_strand_id
1 'polypeptide(L)'
;MSESQQSQNQKHLLLTMAMIVLETVFTLILKHDRVIGLQAKKFIDRKVAIKINSYLPYFDFYIQFTENGVLFDTKAPEHAVDLDIRTTFMDLIKVFVFASRPSIKKMRIDGDLTLKDEFRDLALLFSFPKVLSDWKQWLSEPTDEQEIIASKKRIVPLLQKI
;
A
#
# COMPACT_ATOMS: atom_id res chain seq x y z
N MET A 1 23.32 1.15 -24.38
CA MET A 1 22.74 1.71 -23.17
C MET A 1 23.81 2.02 -22.16
N SER A 2 23.78 3.19 -21.60
CA SER A 2 24.69 3.55 -20.53
C SER A 2 24.34 2.78 -19.23
N GLU A 3 25.34 2.55 -18.38
CA GLU A 3 25.15 1.89 -17.09
C GLU A 3 24.10 2.62 -16.23
N SER A 4 23.99 3.94 -16.35
CA SER A 4 23.00 4.75 -15.63
C SER A 4 21.57 4.44 -16.04
N GLN A 5 21.32 4.14 -17.33
CA GLN A 5 19.97 3.77 -17.81
C GLN A 5 19.57 2.37 -17.33
N GLN A 6 20.52 1.42 -17.32
CA GLN A 6 20.27 0.08 -16.78
C GLN A 6 19.96 0.15 -15.28
N SER A 7 20.70 0.95 -14.52
CA SER A 7 20.46 1.14 -13.09
C SER A 7 19.09 1.77 -12.84
N GLN A 8 18.69 2.77 -13.62
CA GLN A 8 17.36 3.39 -13.50
C GLN A 8 16.23 2.43 -13.83
N ASN A 9 16.41 1.60 -14.88
CA ASN A 9 15.42 0.60 -15.27
C ASN A 9 15.27 -0.49 -14.19
N GLN A 10 16.37 -0.91 -13.57
CA GLN A 10 16.33 -1.86 -12.46
C GLN A 10 15.63 -1.27 -11.24
N LYS A 11 15.90 -0.01 -10.88
CA LYS A 11 15.24 0.68 -9.77
C LYS A 11 13.73 0.80 -10.02
N HIS A 12 13.33 1.16 -11.24
CA HIS A 12 11.92 1.25 -11.61
C HIS A 12 11.22 -0.11 -11.53
N LEU A 13 11.88 -1.16 -12.00
CA LEU A 13 11.37 -2.51 -11.93
C LEU A 13 11.19 -2.98 -10.48
N LEU A 14 12.20 -2.74 -9.63
CA LEU A 14 12.14 -3.08 -8.20
C LEU A 14 11.01 -2.33 -7.49
N LEU A 15 10.84 -1.04 -7.79
CA LEU A 15 9.75 -0.24 -7.22
C LEU A 15 8.39 -0.79 -7.64
N THR A 16 8.23 -1.12 -8.93
CA THR A 16 6.99 -1.70 -9.45
C THR A 16 6.68 -3.03 -8.78
N MET A 17 7.67 -3.88 -8.61
CA MET A 17 7.53 -5.16 -7.92
C MET A 17 7.13 -4.97 -6.46
N ALA A 18 7.78 -4.05 -5.75
CA ALA A 18 7.46 -3.73 -4.37
C ALA A 18 6.01 -3.25 -4.23
N MET A 19 5.54 -2.43 -5.16
CA MET A 19 4.16 -1.96 -5.18
C MET A 19 3.16 -3.08 -5.40
N ILE A 20 3.45 -4.02 -6.31
CA ILE A 20 2.57 -5.18 -6.55
C ILE A 20 2.50 -6.07 -5.30
N VAL A 21 3.63 -6.28 -4.63
CA VAL A 21 3.66 -7.05 -3.37
C VAL A 21 2.83 -6.35 -2.30
N LEU A 22 3.00 -5.04 -2.13
CA LEU A 22 2.22 -4.25 -1.17
C LEU A 22 0.73 -4.31 -1.48
N GLU A 23 0.35 -4.13 -2.74
CA GLU A 23 -1.04 -4.27 -3.20
C GLU A 23 -1.63 -5.62 -2.78
N THR A 24 -0.91 -6.69 -3.06
CA THR A 24 -1.36 -8.04 -2.76
C THR A 24 -1.53 -8.24 -1.26
N VAL A 25 -0.53 -7.84 -0.47
CA VAL A 25 -0.55 -7.97 0.99
C VAL A 25 -1.70 -7.16 1.59
N PHE A 26 -1.84 -5.90 1.21
CA PHE A 26 -2.90 -5.04 1.74
C PHE A 26 -4.29 -5.53 1.32
N THR A 27 -4.45 -5.99 0.10
CA THR A 27 -5.72 -6.56 -0.36
C THR A 27 -6.10 -7.80 0.46
N LEU A 28 -5.14 -8.69 0.74
CA LEU A 28 -5.36 -9.86 1.58
C LEU A 28 -5.72 -9.47 3.02
N ILE A 29 -5.02 -8.49 3.59
CA ILE A 29 -5.31 -7.97 4.92
C ILE A 29 -6.76 -7.45 4.99
N LEU A 30 -7.17 -6.65 4.03
CA LEU A 30 -8.52 -6.08 4.00
C LEU A 30 -9.60 -7.15 3.90
N LYS A 31 -9.32 -8.26 3.24
CA LYS A 31 -10.28 -9.36 3.09
C LYS A 31 -10.36 -10.25 4.30
N HIS A 32 -9.24 -10.50 4.96
CA HIS A 32 -9.17 -11.49 6.04
C HIS A 32 -9.20 -10.89 7.45
N ASP A 33 -8.76 -9.65 7.63
CA ASP A 33 -8.87 -8.95 8.91
C ASP A 33 -10.17 -8.17 8.97
N ARG A 34 -11.10 -8.64 9.81
CA ARG A 34 -12.43 -8.06 9.91
C ARG A 34 -12.39 -6.61 10.41
N VAL A 35 -11.55 -6.31 11.38
CA VAL A 35 -11.45 -4.97 11.97
C VAL A 35 -10.89 -3.98 10.96
N ILE A 36 -9.79 -4.32 10.32
CA ILE A 36 -9.16 -3.50 9.29
C ILE A 36 -10.10 -3.35 8.09
N GLY A 37 -10.75 -4.43 7.68
CA GLY A 37 -11.71 -4.41 6.57
C GLY A 37 -12.88 -3.48 6.82
N LEU A 38 -13.43 -3.45 8.04
CA LEU A 38 -14.51 -2.53 8.41
C LEU A 38 -14.06 -1.07 8.40
N GLN A 39 -12.85 -0.79 8.90
CA GLN A 39 -12.30 0.56 8.84
C GLN A 39 -12.00 1.00 7.41
N ALA A 40 -11.47 0.11 6.59
CA ALA A 40 -11.17 0.40 5.19
C ALA A 40 -12.43 0.55 4.33
N LYS A 41 -13.57 0.00 4.75
CA LYS A 41 -14.82 0.09 3.99
C LYS A 41 -15.21 1.52 3.66
N LYS A 42 -15.00 2.45 4.57
CA LYS A 42 -15.27 3.87 4.36
C LYS A 42 -14.46 4.45 3.21
N PHE A 43 -13.20 4.02 3.09
CA PHE A 43 -12.31 4.43 2.00
C PHE A 43 -12.72 3.79 0.67
N ILE A 44 -13.13 2.53 0.70
CA ILE A 44 -13.59 1.79 -0.48
C ILE A 44 -14.89 2.41 -1.02
N ASP A 45 -15.86 2.66 -0.16
CA ASP A 45 -17.17 3.20 -0.54
C ASP A 45 -17.05 4.59 -1.19
N ARG A 46 -16.11 5.41 -0.71
CA ARG A 46 -15.84 6.74 -1.24
C ARG A 46 -14.82 6.75 -2.37
N LYS A 47 -14.24 5.59 -2.72
CA LYS A 47 -13.15 5.45 -3.71
C LYS A 47 -12.01 6.43 -3.44
N VAL A 48 -11.55 6.48 -2.20
CA VAL A 48 -10.53 7.43 -1.74
C VAL A 48 -9.21 7.18 -2.46
N ALA A 49 -8.60 8.25 -2.96
CA ALA A 49 -7.27 8.23 -3.55
C ALA A 49 -6.31 9.03 -2.67
N ILE A 50 -5.16 8.45 -2.38
CA ILE A 50 -4.15 9.02 -1.50
C ILE A 50 -2.84 9.17 -2.27
N LYS A 51 -2.25 10.37 -2.22
CA LYS A 51 -0.91 10.60 -2.73
C LYS A 51 0.07 10.53 -1.57
N ILE A 52 1.10 9.71 -1.71
CA ILE A 52 2.19 9.63 -0.75
C ILE A 52 3.41 10.32 -1.35
N ASN A 53 3.86 11.38 -0.70
CA ASN A 53 5.09 12.08 -1.02
C ASN A 53 6.14 11.68 0.02
N SER A 54 7.07 10.82 -0.38
CA SER A 54 8.18 10.41 0.45
C SER A 54 9.40 11.30 0.17
N TYR A 55 10.16 11.63 1.20
CA TYR A 55 11.43 12.33 1.04
C TYR A 55 12.54 11.63 1.80
N LEU A 56 13.77 11.83 1.31
CA LEU A 56 14.99 11.18 1.81
C LEU A 56 14.94 9.65 1.71
N PRO A 57 14.83 9.05 0.51
CA PRO A 57 14.84 9.66 -0.83
C PRO A 57 13.46 10.16 -1.31
N TYR A 58 13.48 11.05 -2.31
CA TYR A 58 12.25 11.55 -2.91
C TYR A 58 11.64 10.53 -3.87
N PHE A 59 10.41 10.13 -3.60
CA PHE A 59 9.58 9.40 -4.55
C PHE A 59 8.11 9.58 -4.17
N ASP A 60 7.24 9.50 -5.18
CA ASP A 60 5.82 9.62 -5.01
C ASP A 60 5.12 8.36 -5.49
N PHE A 61 4.06 7.98 -4.83
CA PHE A 61 3.17 6.93 -5.30
C PHE A 61 1.75 7.22 -4.82
N TYR A 62 0.80 6.48 -5.39
CA TYR A 62 -0.62 6.68 -5.12
C TYR A 62 -1.22 5.40 -4.59
N ILE A 63 -2.11 5.54 -3.62
CA ILE A 63 -2.90 4.44 -3.06
C ILE A 63 -4.35 4.70 -3.41
N GLN A 64 -5.00 3.74 -4.05
CA GLN A 64 -6.41 3.85 -4.42
C GLN A 64 -7.19 2.70 -3.78
N PHE A 65 -8.27 3.05 -3.10
CA PHE A 65 -9.19 2.07 -2.54
C PHE A 65 -10.28 1.77 -3.57
N THR A 66 -10.43 0.49 -3.90
CA THR A 66 -11.41 0.02 -4.88
C THR A 66 -12.24 -1.12 -4.28
N GLU A 67 -13.35 -1.45 -4.91
CA GLU A 67 -14.18 -2.58 -4.51
C GLU A 67 -13.42 -3.91 -4.50
N ASN A 68 -12.40 -4.02 -5.34
CA ASN A 68 -11.61 -5.25 -5.50
C ASN A 68 -10.35 -5.28 -4.62
N GLY A 69 -10.09 -4.20 -3.88
CA GLY A 69 -8.92 -4.09 -2.99
C GLY A 69 -8.22 -2.76 -3.09
N VAL A 70 -6.94 -2.76 -2.75
CA VAL A 70 -6.10 -1.55 -2.73
C VAL A 70 -5.13 -1.60 -3.91
N LEU A 71 -5.04 -0.50 -4.65
CA LEU A 71 -4.08 -0.36 -5.75
C LEU A 71 -2.96 0.59 -5.33
N PHE A 72 -1.73 0.20 -5.61
CA PHE A 72 -0.52 1.02 -5.46
C PHE A 72 0.03 1.31 -6.85
N ASP A 73 0.15 2.58 -7.21
CA ASP A 73 0.60 2.98 -8.54
C ASP A 73 1.53 4.20 -8.47
N THR A 74 2.45 4.28 -9.39
CA THR A 74 3.30 5.46 -9.59
C THR A 74 2.61 6.55 -10.41
N LYS A 75 1.53 6.20 -11.12
CA LYS A 75 0.75 7.14 -11.92
C LYS A 75 -0.37 7.75 -11.12
N ALA A 76 -0.63 9.04 -11.34
CA ALA A 76 -1.75 9.74 -10.75
C ALA A 76 -3.09 9.13 -11.17
N PRO A 77 -4.08 9.06 -10.27
CA PRO A 77 -5.43 8.64 -10.65
C PRO A 77 -6.07 9.66 -11.58
N GLU A 78 -7.09 9.23 -12.32
CA GLU A 78 -7.83 10.11 -13.24
C GLU A 78 -8.62 11.20 -12.49
N HIS A 79 -9.06 10.91 -11.27
CA HIS A 79 -9.78 11.87 -10.43
C HIS A 79 -8.84 12.52 -9.40
N ALA A 80 -9.33 13.58 -8.76
CA ALA A 80 -8.56 14.32 -7.78
C ALA A 80 -8.17 13.44 -6.57
N VAL A 81 -6.99 13.68 -6.02
CA VAL A 81 -6.51 13.03 -4.80
C VAL A 81 -7.25 13.60 -3.58
N ASP A 82 -7.75 12.73 -2.72
CA ASP A 82 -8.49 13.11 -1.52
C ASP A 82 -7.59 13.45 -0.34
N LEU A 83 -6.47 12.73 -0.20
CA LEU A 83 -5.47 12.97 0.82
C LEU A 83 -4.08 13.06 0.19
N ASP A 84 -3.33 14.08 0.59
CA ASP A 84 -1.93 14.28 0.20
C ASP A 84 -1.07 14.15 1.45
N ILE A 85 -0.22 13.12 1.49
CA ILE A 85 0.57 12.78 2.66
C ILE A 85 2.04 13.00 2.36
N ARG A 86 2.71 13.77 3.21
CA ARG A 86 4.16 14.00 3.14
C ARG A 86 4.83 13.42 4.37
N THR A 87 5.84 12.58 4.16
CA THR A 87 6.56 11.91 5.24
C THR A 87 7.96 11.49 4.77
N THR A 88 8.86 11.24 5.73
CA THR A 88 10.15 10.64 5.39
C THR A 88 9.98 9.17 5.03
N PHE A 89 10.91 8.64 4.25
CA PHE A 89 10.92 7.21 3.93
C PHE A 89 11.00 6.33 5.20
N MET A 90 11.82 6.74 6.17
CA MET A 90 11.97 6.00 7.43
C MET A 90 10.68 6.00 8.25
N ASP A 91 10.00 7.14 8.35
CA ASP A 91 8.71 7.20 9.04
C ASP A 91 7.65 6.36 8.33
N LEU A 92 7.66 6.37 7.00
CA LEU A 92 6.76 5.54 6.20
C LEU A 92 6.94 4.04 6.50
N ILE A 93 8.20 3.58 6.55
CA ILE A 93 8.52 2.20 6.94
C ILE A 93 8.04 1.89 8.36
N LYS A 94 8.30 2.78 9.31
CA LYS A 94 7.89 2.59 10.71
C LYS A 94 6.37 2.48 10.84
N VAL A 95 5.62 3.23 10.05
CA VAL A 95 4.16 3.14 10.04
C VAL A 95 3.70 1.80 9.47
N PHE A 96 4.23 1.40 8.32
CA PHE A 96 3.83 0.14 7.69
C PHE A 96 4.26 -1.10 8.46
N VAL A 97 5.44 -1.08 9.08
CA VAL A 97 5.98 -2.25 9.78
C VAL A 97 5.48 -2.33 11.23
N PHE A 98 5.47 -1.20 11.94
CA PHE A 98 5.24 -1.17 13.39
C PHE A 98 3.99 -0.41 13.82
N ALA A 99 3.24 0.17 12.88
CA ALA A 99 2.14 1.09 13.18
C ALA A 99 2.56 2.18 14.20
N SER A 100 3.75 2.75 13.98
CA SER A 100 4.39 3.69 14.91
C SER A 100 3.56 4.96 15.08
N ARG A 101 3.03 5.18 16.28
CA ARG A 101 2.26 6.38 16.60
C ARG A 101 3.06 7.68 16.45
N PRO A 102 4.33 7.76 16.91
CA PRO A 102 5.14 8.96 16.69
C PRO A 102 5.34 9.27 15.20
N SER A 103 5.56 8.26 14.37
CA SER A 103 5.73 8.43 12.93
C SER A 103 4.44 8.87 12.26
N ILE A 104 3.29 8.33 12.68
CA ILE A 104 1.97 8.75 12.18
C ILE A 104 1.71 10.22 12.53
N LYS A 105 2.05 10.65 13.73
CA LYS A 105 1.90 12.05 14.17
C LYS A 105 2.78 13.02 13.37
N LYS A 106 3.95 12.57 12.93
CA LYS A 106 4.87 13.38 12.12
C LYS A 106 4.42 13.51 10.66
N MET A 107 3.55 12.65 10.18
CA MET A 107 3.04 12.74 8.82
C MET A 107 2.26 14.03 8.63
N ARG A 108 2.60 14.78 7.59
CA ARG A 108 1.81 15.91 7.16
C ARG A 108 0.72 15.42 6.20
N ILE A 109 -0.53 15.52 6.63
CA ILE A 109 -1.68 15.06 5.87
C ILE A 109 -2.54 16.25 5.51
N ASP A 110 -2.70 16.52 4.23
CA ASP A 110 -3.58 17.56 3.70
C ASP A 110 -4.81 16.91 3.07
N GLY A 111 -6.00 17.41 3.40
CA GLY A 111 -7.27 16.89 2.89
C GLY A 111 -8.40 17.14 3.87
N ASP A 112 -9.52 16.45 3.66
CA ASP A 112 -10.68 16.54 4.54
C ASP A 112 -10.34 16.05 5.96
N LEU A 113 -10.77 16.81 6.97
CA LEU A 113 -10.44 16.53 8.38
C LEU A 113 -10.94 15.14 8.82
N THR A 114 -12.14 14.77 8.43
CA THR A 114 -12.72 13.46 8.75
C THR A 114 -11.90 12.33 8.14
N LEU A 115 -11.51 12.47 6.87
CA LEU A 115 -10.66 11.48 6.19
C LEU A 115 -9.27 11.39 6.80
N LYS A 116 -8.70 12.49 7.25
CA LYS A 116 -7.40 12.48 7.95
C LYS A 116 -7.46 11.63 9.21
N ASP A 117 -8.48 11.83 10.03
CA ASP A 117 -8.63 11.10 11.28
C ASP A 117 -8.90 9.61 11.02
N GLU A 118 -9.75 9.31 10.06
CA GLU A 118 -10.04 7.94 9.63
C GLU A 118 -8.77 7.24 9.08
N PHE A 119 -7.95 7.97 8.33
CA PHE A 119 -6.67 7.44 7.82
C PHE A 119 -5.70 7.12 8.96
N ARG A 120 -5.55 8.03 9.93
CA ARG A 120 -4.69 7.78 11.10
C ARG A 120 -5.16 6.57 11.89
N ASP A 121 -6.46 6.43 12.11
CA ASP A 121 -7.04 5.29 12.79
C ASP A 121 -6.77 4.00 12.03
N LEU A 122 -6.93 4.00 10.71
CA LEU A 122 -6.63 2.85 9.87
C LEU A 122 -5.14 2.48 9.93
N ALA A 123 -4.26 3.47 9.85
CA ALA A 123 -2.81 3.26 9.90
C ALA A 123 -2.35 2.64 11.23
N LEU A 124 -2.99 3.00 12.35
CA LEU A 124 -2.69 2.43 13.66
C LEU A 124 -3.05 0.95 13.77
N LEU A 125 -3.93 0.44 12.92
CA LEU A 125 -4.33 -0.96 12.92
C LEU A 125 -3.34 -1.85 12.17
N PHE A 126 -2.53 -1.30 11.28
CA PHE A 126 -1.54 -2.07 10.53
C PHE A 126 -0.31 -2.33 11.36
N SER A 127 0.03 -3.62 11.53
CA SER A 127 1.26 -4.04 12.17
C SER A 127 1.79 -5.26 11.43
N PHE A 128 2.99 -5.15 10.90
CA PHE A 128 3.62 -6.24 10.14
C PHE A 128 3.78 -7.53 10.98
N PRO A 129 4.18 -7.48 12.26
CA PRO A 129 4.21 -8.68 13.11
C PRO A 129 2.87 -9.37 13.23
N LYS A 130 1.77 -8.61 13.35
CA LYS A 130 0.42 -9.18 13.40
C LYS A 130 0.07 -9.84 12.06
N VAL A 131 0.40 -9.18 10.94
CA VAL A 131 0.19 -9.73 9.60
C VAL A 131 0.93 -11.04 9.43
N LEU A 132 2.19 -11.13 9.87
CA LEU A 132 2.97 -12.36 9.79
C LEU A 132 2.40 -13.48 10.65
N SER A 133 1.89 -13.18 11.84
CA SER A 133 1.27 -14.19 12.71
C SER A 133 -0.02 -14.74 12.12
N ASP A 134 -0.79 -13.89 11.46
CA ASP A 134 -2.07 -14.25 10.85
C ASP A 134 -1.93 -14.87 9.46
N TRP A 135 -0.78 -14.67 8.81
CA TRP A 135 -0.50 -15.10 7.44
C TRP A 135 -0.74 -16.60 7.24
N LYS A 136 -0.23 -17.43 8.14
CA LYS A 136 -0.39 -18.88 8.05
C LYS A 136 -1.86 -19.29 8.09
N GLN A 137 -2.64 -18.62 8.94
CA GLN A 137 -4.06 -18.86 9.07
C GLN A 137 -4.79 -18.44 7.78
N TRP A 138 -4.48 -17.28 7.24
CA TRP A 138 -5.10 -16.80 6.01
C TRP A 138 -4.83 -17.70 4.81
N LEU A 139 -3.62 -18.26 4.72
CA LEU A 139 -3.25 -19.18 3.64
C LEU A 139 -3.94 -20.53 3.75
N SER A 140 -4.35 -20.94 4.95
CA SER A 140 -5.06 -22.20 5.18
C SER A 140 -6.57 -22.10 4.96
N GLU A 141 -7.11 -20.87 4.92
CA GLU A 141 -8.53 -20.68 4.63
C GLU A 141 -8.84 -20.91 3.15
N PRO A 142 -10.01 -21.53 2.82
CA PRO A 142 -10.43 -21.66 1.44
C PRO A 142 -10.77 -20.28 0.88
N THR A 143 -9.76 -19.60 0.40
CA THR A 143 -9.89 -18.30 -0.24
C THR A 143 -10.03 -18.45 -1.75
N ASP A 144 -10.36 -17.34 -2.35
CA ASP A 144 -10.52 -17.18 -3.78
C ASP A 144 -9.22 -17.56 -4.50
N GLU A 145 -9.10 -18.80 -4.92
CA GLU A 145 -7.93 -19.30 -5.67
C GLU A 145 -7.62 -18.42 -6.87
N GLN A 146 -8.65 -17.83 -7.47
CA GLN A 146 -8.49 -16.93 -8.62
C GLN A 146 -7.67 -15.68 -8.30
N GLU A 147 -7.80 -15.13 -7.11
CA GLU A 147 -7.02 -13.94 -6.72
C GLU A 147 -5.56 -14.27 -6.51
N ILE A 148 -5.27 -15.41 -5.89
CA ILE A 148 -3.89 -15.87 -5.71
C ILE A 148 -3.25 -16.12 -7.08
N ILE A 149 -3.97 -16.74 -8.00
CA ILE A 149 -3.52 -16.98 -9.37
C ILE A 149 -3.29 -15.66 -10.11
N ALA A 150 -4.21 -14.70 -9.97
CA ALA A 150 -4.07 -13.39 -10.61
C ALA A 150 -2.84 -12.63 -10.07
N SER A 151 -2.60 -12.67 -8.76
CA SER A 151 -1.42 -12.07 -8.14
C SER A 151 -0.13 -12.72 -8.63
N LYS A 152 -0.09 -14.07 -8.71
CA LYS A 152 1.05 -14.79 -9.25
C LYS A 152 1.31 -14.45 -10.71
N LYS A 153 0.26 -14.32 -11.53
CA LYS A 153 0.38 -13.93 -12.95
C LYS A 153 0.96 -12.52 -13.12
N ARG A 154 0.75 -11.62 -12.17
CA ARG A 154 1.33 -10.29 -12.20
C ARG A 154 2.79 -10.27 -11.77
N ILE A 155 3.17 -11.06 -10.78
CA ILE A 155 4.51 -11.06 -10.18
C ILE A 155 5.50 -11.88 -11.00
N VAL A 156 5.14 -13.07 -11.45
CA VAL A 156 6.04 -13.99 -12.15
C VAL A 156 6.69 -13.39 -13.40
N PRO A 157 5.96 -12.71 -14.31
CA PRO A 157 6.60 -12.07 -15.46
C PRO A 157 7.62 -11.00 -15.07
N LEU A 158 7.40 -10.29 -13.95
CA LEU A 158 8.34 -9.27 -13.47
C LEU A 158 9.62 -9.91 -12.93
N LEU A 159 9.51 -11.04 -12.23
CA LEU A 159 10.66 -11.79 -11.73
C LEU A 159 11.54 -12.34 -12.87
N GLN A 160 10.94 -12.74 -13.98
CA GLN A 160 11.67 -13.24 -15.14
C GLN A 160 12.47 -12.16 -15.87
N LYS A 161 12.16 -10.88 -15.67
CA LYS A 161 12.89 -9.75 -16.25
C LYS A 161 14.11 -9.32 -15.44
N ILE A 162 14.31 -9.89 -14.27
CA ILE A 162 15.48 -9.67 -13.43
C ILE A 162 16.55 -10.68 -13.78
#